data_bebed25fb873ab2f30f2084600ad7048
#
_entry.id   bebed25fb873ab2f30f2084600ad7048
#
_cell.length_a   1.000
_cell.length_b   1.000
_cell.length_c   1.000
_cell.angle_alpha   90.00
_cell.angle_beta   90.00
_cell.angle_gamma   90.00
#
_symmetry.space_group_name_H-M   'P 1'
#
loop_
_entity.id
_entity.type
_entity.pdbx_description
1 polymer ?
#
loop_
_entity_poly.entity_id
_entity_poly.type
_entity_poly.pdbx_seq_one_letter_code
_entity_poly.pdbx_strand_id
1 'polypeptide(L)'
;MSYAVFCTPAADGELAAIWIASDDRRSVSQAAHEIERALVDAPLNHGESRENNLRIIFVAPLGARYLVMPEDHRVVIVQFWTF
;
A
#
# COMPACT_ATOMS: atom_id res chain seq x y z
N MET A 1 -2.55 -5.38 -18.01
CA MET A 1 -2.18 -6.52 -17.14
C MET A 1 -2.23 -6.11 -15.70
N SER A 2 -2.74 -6.97 -14.84
CA SER A 2 -2.82 -6.69 -13.41
C SER A 2 -1.63 -7.28 -12.66
N TYR A 3 -1.32 -6.65 -11.53
CA TYR A 3 -0.30 -7.11 -10.61
C TYR A 3 -0.95 -7.81 -9.42
N ALA A 4 -0.29 -8.83 -8.88
CA ALA A 4 -0.69 -9.42 -7.61
C ALA A 4 -0.12 -8.56 -6.47
N VAL A 5 -0.98 -8.14 -5.54
CA VAL A 5 -0.58 -7.29 -4.42
C VAL A 5 -0.58 -8.10 -3.14
N PHE A 6 0.53 -8.06 -2.44
CA PHE A 6 0.74 -8.76 -1.16
C PHE A 6 1.16 -7.75 -0.10
N CYS A 7 0.90 -8.10 1.15
CA CYS A 7 1.44 -7.35 2.30
C CYS A 7 2.39 -8.27 3.08
N THR A 8 3.47 -7.70 3.58
CA THR A 8 4.29 -8.41 4.55
C THR A 8 3.50 -8.59 5.84
N PRO A 9 3.83 -9.59 6.69
CA PRO A 9 3.20 -9.70 8.01
C PRO A 9 3.33 -8.42 8.84
N ALA A 10 4.48 -7.74 8.76
CA ALA A 10 4.68 -6.47 9.45
C ALA A 10 3.71 -5.39 8.96
N ALA A 11 3.53 -5.25 7.64
CA ALA A 11 2.60 -4.29 7.06
C ALA A 11 1.16 -4.61 7.46
N ASP A 12 0.76 -5.88 7.42
CA ASP A 12 -0.56 -6.30 7.87
C ASP A 12 -0.81 -5.93 9.33
N GLY A 13 0.18 -6.14 10.18
CA GLY A 13 0.10 -5.78 11.60
C GLY A 13 -0.02 -4.28 11.79
N GLU A 14 0.71 -3.49 11.02
CA GLU A 14 0.64 -2.02 11.07
C GLU A 14 -0.75 -1.53 10.66
N LEU A 15 -1.29 -2.06 9.57
CA LEU A 15 -2.62 -1.68 9.11
C LEU A 15 -3.69 -2.05 10.14
N ALA A 16 -3.60 -3.23 10.73
CA ALA A 16 -4.51 -3.66 11.77
C ALA A 16 -4.46 -2.74 12.99
N ALA A 17 -3.27 -2.34 13.42
CA ALA A 17 -3.08 -1.43 14.55
C ALA A 17 -3.66 -0.05 14.25
N ILE A 18 -3.43 0.47 13.06
CA ILE A 18 -3.99 1.75 12.62
C ILE A 18 -5.52 1.69 12.64
N TRP A 19 -6.10 0.61 12.10
CA TRP A 19 -7.54 0.44 12.04
C TRP A 19 -8.17 0.38 13.43
N ILE A 20 -7.55 -0.39 14.35
CA ILE A 20 -8.03 -0.52 15.72
C ILE A 20 -8.00 0.82 16.45
N ALA A 21 -6.93 1.60 16.25
CA ALA A 21 -6.74 2.88 16.93
C ALA A 21 -7.51 4.03 16.31
N SER A 22 -8.08 3.85 15.13
CA SER A 22 -8.71 4.94 14.38
C SER A 22 -10.11 5.28 14.91
N ASP A 23 -10.42 6.58 14.93
CA ASP A 23 -11.78 7.07 15.18
C ASP A 23 -12.66 6.94 13.94
N ASP A 24 -12.07 6.77 12.77
CA ASP A 24 -12.79 6.62 11.52
C ASP A 24 -12.25 5.41 10.74
N ARG A 25 -12.70 4.23 11.16
CA ARG A 25 -12.26 2.96 10.59
C ARG A 25 -12.68 2.79 9.13
N ARG A 26 -13.81 3.38 8.75
CA ARG A 26 -14.27 3.33 7.37
C ARG A 26 -13.26 4.02 6.44
N SER A 27 -12.78 5.19 6.81
CA SER A 27 -11.78 5.92 6.01
C SER A 27 -10.49 5.13 5.88
N VAL A 28 -10.06 4.45 6.95
CA VAL A 28 -8.88 3.59 6.89
C VAL A 28 -9.09 2.44 5.91
N SER A 29 -10.23 1.76 6.01
CA SER A 29 -10.55 0.63 5.12
C SER A 29 -10.66 1.07 3.66
N GLN A 30 -11.29 2.22 3.41
CA GLN A 30 -11.42 2.77 2.05
C GLN A 30 -10.05 3.13 1.47
N ALA A 31 -9.20 3.79 2.26
CA ALA A 31 -7.86 4.15 1.81
C ALA A 31 -7.02 2.91 1.48
N ALA A 32 -7.07 1.88 2.32
CA ALA A 32 -6.38 0.63 2.07
C ALA A 32 -6.86 -0.03 0.77
N HIS A 33 -8.16 -0.03 0.55
CA HIS A 33 -8.76 -0.60 -0.66
C HIS A 33 -8.35 0.18 -1.91
N GLU A 34 -8.35 1.51 -1.84
CA GLU A 34 -7.92 2.35 -2.96
C GLU A 34 -6.44 2.15 -3.30
N ILE A 35 -5.60 2.04 -2.27
CA ILE A 35 -4.18 1.73 -2.46
C ILE A 35 -4.03 0.39 -3.19
N GLU A 36 -4.70 -0.64 -2.70
CA GLU A 36 -4.63 -1.96 -3.31
C GLU A 36 -5.08 -1.92 -4.77
N ARG A 37 -6.18 -1.27 -5.07
CA ARG A 37 -6.69 -1.17 -6.44
C ARG A 37 -5.71 -0.44 -7.36
N ALA A 38 -5.14 0.66 -6.90
CA ALA A 38 -4.16 1.41 -7.68
C ALA A 38 -2.94 0.55 -8.01
N LEU A 39 -2.48 -0.24 -7.04
CA LEU A 39 -1.29 -1.08 -7.21
C LEU A 39 -1.56 -2.32 -8.06
N VAL A 40 -2.79 -2.84 -8.06
CA VAL A 40 -3.19 -3.93 -8.96
C VAL A 40 -3.12 -3.48 -10.41
N ASP A 41 -3.62 -2.27 -10.69
CA ASP A 41 -3.74 -1.80 -12.07
C ASP A 41 -2.42 -1.25 -12.63
N ALA A 42 -1.77 -0.35 -11.90
CA ALA A 42 -0.62 0.39 -12.45
C ALA A 42 0.34 0.84 -11.34
N PRO A 43 1.05 -0.08 -10.70
CA PRO A 43 1.90 0.27 -9.56
C PRO A 43 3.04 1.22 -9.91
N LEU A 44 3.48 1.24 -11.15
CA LEU A 44 4.56 2.12 -11.60
C LEU A 44 4.07 3.51 -11.99
N ASN A 45 2.75 3.69 -12.15
CA ASN A 45 2.15 4.98 -12.48
C ASN A 45 1.65 5.73 -11.26
N HIS A 46 1.73 5.12 -10.09
CA HIS A 46 1.30 5.72 -8.82
C HIS A 46 2.48 5.86 -7.88
N GLY A 47 2.31 6.74 -6.90
CA GLY A 47 3.30 6.91 -5.87
C GLY A 47 4.55 7.64 -6.32
N GLU A 48 5.46 7.84 -5.39
CA GLU A 48 6.74 8.46 -5.64
C GLU A 48 7.83 7.40 -5.64
N SER A 49 8.70 7.46 -6.66
CA SER A 49 9.83 6.54 -6.77
C SER A 49 10.85 6.78 -5.66
N ARG A 50 11.37 5.68 -5.14
CA ARG A 50 12.49 5.65 -4.21
C ARG A 50 13.54 4.71 -4.80
N GLU A 51 14.50 4.30 -4.01
CA GLU A 51 15.57 3.41 -4.46
C GLU A 51 15.05 2.00 -4.76
N ASN A 52 15.65 1.33 -5.74
CA ASN A 52 15.48 -0.11 -5.98
C ASN A 52 14.02 -0.55 -6.16
N ASN A 53 13.27 0.18 -6.99
CA ASN A 53 11.85 -0.11 -7.25
C ASN A 53 10.95 0.07 -6.02
N LEU A 54 11.48 0.69 -4.99
CA LEU A 54 10.70 1.04 -3.80
C LEU A 54 9.92 2.34 -4.07
N ARG A 55 8.66 2.36 -3.74
CA ARG A 55 7.78 3.51 -3.97
C ARG A 55 6.93 3.78 -2.74
N ILE A 56 6.42 5.00 -2.66
CA ILE A 56 5.52 5.42 -1.58
C ILE A 56 4.26 6.00 -2.22
N ILE A 57 3.10 5.59 -1.73
CA ILE A 57 1.81 6.11 -2.16
C ILE A 57 1.06 6.67 -0.95
N PHE A 58 0.33 7.77 -1.15
CA PHE A 58 -0.48 8.40 -0.12
C PHE A 58 -1.94 8.43 -0.55
N VAL A 59 -2.80 7.82 0.25
CA VAL A 59 -4.26 7.93 0.13
C VAL A 59 -4.76 8.18 1.55
N ALA A 60 -5.07 9.43 1.86
CA ALA A 60 -5.41 9.82 3.23
C ALA A 60 -6.48 8.91 3.83
N PRO A 61 -6.35 8.47 5.06
CA PRO A 61 -5.33 8.82 6.06
C PRO A 61 -4.07 7.96 6.02
N LEU A 62 -3.87 7.14 4.98
CA LEU A 62 -2.78 6.18 4.92
C LEU A 62 -1.66 6.60 3.99
N GLY A 63 -0.42 6.32 4.42
CA GLY A 63 0.72 6.20 3.54
C GLY A 63 1.14 4.74 3.48
N ALA A 64 1.69 4.32 2.36
CA ALA A 64 2.18 2.96 2.19
C ALA A 64 3.48 2.96 1.41
N ARG A 65 4.42 2.17 1.88
CA ARG A 65 5.66 1.90 1.15
C ARG A 65 5.55 0.53 0.52
N TYR A 66 5.89 0.43 -0.76
CA TYR A 66 5.76 -0.82 -1.48
C TYR A 66 6.91 -1.04 -2.43
N LEU A 67 7.17 -2.30 -2.72
CA LEU A 67 8.20 -2.75 -3.66
C LEU A 67 7.50 -3.31 -4.89
N VAL A 68 7.92 -2.89 -6.07
CA VAL A 68 7.41 -3.41 -7.33
C VAL A 68 8.39 -4.40 -7.92
N MET A 69 7.89 -5.56 -8.29
CA MET A 69 8.65 -6.58 -9.01
C MET A 69 8.00 -6.76 -10.39
N PRO A 70 8.39 -5.93 -11.39
CA PRO A 70 7.68 -5.92 -12.66
C PRO A 70 7.75 -7.23 -13.43
N GLU A 71 8.88 -7.92 -13.35
CA GLU A 71 9.09 -9.17 -14.07
C GLU A 71 8.14 -10.27 -13.59
N ASP A 72 7.77 -10.23 -12.31
CA ASP A 72 6.87 -11.19 -11.70
C ASP A 72 5.43 -10.69 -11.63
N HIS A 73 5.18 -9.47 -12.07
CA HIS A 73 3.88 -8.81 -11.93
C HIS A 73 3.39 -8.83 -10.47
N ARG A 74 4.29 -8.53 -9.54
CA ARG A 74 4.02 -8.53 -8.09
C ARG A 74 4.30 -7.18 -7.47
N VAL A 75 3.51 -6.86 -6.45
CA VAL A 75 3.73 -5.72 -5.59
C VAL A 75 3.67 -6.21 -4.15
N VAL A 76 4.63 -5.81 -3.33
CA VAL A 76 4.66 -6.15 -1.91
C VAL A 76 4.61 -4.86 -1.11
N ILE A 77 3.55 -4.68 -0.34
CA ILE A 77 3.45 -3.56 0.60
C ILE A 77 4.23 -3.94 1.85
N VAL A 78 5.22 -3.11 2.20
CA VAL A 78 6.15 -3.41 3.29
C VAL A 78 5.89 -2.57 4.53
N GLN A 79 5.14 -1.48 4.41
CA GLN A 79 4.88 -0.58 5.54
C GLN A 79 3.60 0.22 5.32
N PHE A 80 2.84 0.43 6.39
CA PHE A 80 1.73 1.38 6.44
C PHE A 80 1.95 2.37 7.57
N TRP A 81 1.52 3.61 7.37
CA TRP A 81 1.48 4.63 8.44
C TRP A 81 0.34 5.60 8.17
N THR A 82 0.07 6.48 9.15
CA THR A 82 -0.88 7.59 8.99
C THR A 82 -0.13 8.92 8.88
N PHE A 83 -0.80 9.89 8.29
CA PHE A 83 -0.22 11.23 8.15
C PHE A 83 -1.28 12.32 8.29
#